data_4a85c33ee5976c3a1bd221241e302070
#
_entry.id   4a85c33ee5976c3a1bd221241e302070
#
_cell.length_a   1.000
_cell.length_b   1.000
_cell.length_c   1.000
_cell.angle_alpha   90.00
_cell.angle_beta   90.00
_cell.angle_gamma   90.00
#
_symmetry.space_group_name_H-M   'P 1'
#
loop_
_entity.id
_entity.type
_entity.pdbx_description
1 polymer ?
#
loop_
_entity_poly.entity_id
_entity_poly.type
_entity_poly.pdbx_seq_one_letter_code
_entity_poly.pdbx_strand_id
1 'polypeptide(L)'
;NSDAHSPGNLGREATLFDVELSYRGIAEAIRTGNGLCGTIEFFPQEGKYHLDGHRKCGVCFTPAETKAHGGVCPVCGRAVTVGVAHRIEEMADRSEEEAKSAAGKEPFESLIPLKEVIAMANGFAVKGKRTEREYMRLLVQLGPEFEVLRKIPVEQISRTAGEQTGCLVDKLRKGKIKWNSGFDGEYGTIDP
;
A
#
# COMPACT_ATOMS: atom_id res chain seq x y z
N ASN A 1 9.41 -5.12 -6.18
CA ASN A 1 10.12 -4.26 -7.13
C ASN A 1 9.27 -3.06 -7.48
N SER A 2 9.71 -1.87 -7.09
CA SER A 2 8.94 -0.62 -7.17
C SER A 2 8.67 -0.09 -8.58
N ASP A 3 9.23 -0.68 -9.62
CA ASP A 3 9.14 -0.18 -11.00
C ASP A 3 9.38 1.36 -11.11
N ALA A 4 10.37 1.83 -10.37
CA ALA A 4 10.59 3.25 -10.15
C ALA A 4 11.05 3.98 -11.42
N HIS A 5 10.29 4.98 -11.85
CA HIS A 5 10.58 5.87 -12.98
C HIS A 5 11.23 7.20 -12.55
N SER A 6 11.50 7.38 -11.27
CA SER A 6 12.19 8.56 -10.72
C SER A 6 12.99 8.20 -9.46
N PRO A 7 14.08 8.93 -9.16
CA PRO A 7 14.91 8.63 -7.98
C PRO A 7 14.13 8.63 -6.65
N GLY A 8 13.13 9.49 -6.53
CA GLY A 8 12.29 9.58 -5.32
C GLY A 8 11.38 8.38 -5.08
N ASN A 9 11.23 7.48 -6.08
CA ASN A 9 10.41 6.28 -5.98
C ASN A 9 11.24 5.00 -5.82
N LEU A 10 12.57 5.11 -5.82
CA LEU A 10 13.45 3.97 -5.57
C LEU A 10 13.25 3.43 -4.16
N GLY A 11 13.23 2.10 -4.03
CA GLY A 11 13.16 1.40 -2.76
C GLY A 11 11.81 1.52 -2.02
N ARG A 12 10.75 1.93 -2.69
CA ARG A 12 9.40 1.96 -2.09
C ARG A 12 8.77 0.59 -1.95
N GLU A 13 9.21 -0.34 -2.75
CA GLU A 13 8.92 -1.76 -2.64
C GLU A 13 10.23 -2.52 -2.55
N ALA A 14 10.25 -3.59 -1.78
CA ALA A 14 11.45 -4.36 -1.53
C ALA A 14 11.13 -5.84 -1.30
N THR A 15 12.04 -6.70 -1.68
CA THR A 15 12.06 -8.11 -1.27
C THR A 15 13.10 -8.28 -0.18
N LEU A 16 12.73 -8.94 0.90
CA LEU A 16 13.57 -9.17 2.07
C LEU A 16 14.21 -10.56 1.97
N PHE A 17 15.53 -10.60 2.07
CA PHE A 17 16.29 -11.84 2.06
C PHE A 17 17.16 -11.95 3.31
N ASP A 18 17.28 -13.18 3.82
CA ASP A 18 18.27 -13.59 4.83
C ASP A 18 19.20 -14.65 4.22
N VAL A 19 20.07 -14.19 3.31
CA VAL A 19 21.03 -15.01 2.57
C VAL A 19 22.34 -14.26 2.39
N GLU A 20 23.40 -14.99 2.02
CA GLU A 20 24.62 -14.36 1.56
C GLU A 20 24.34 -13.39 0.41
N LEU A 21 24.90 -12.18 0.47
CA LEU A 21 24.76 -11.18 -0.59
C LEU A 21 25.57 -11.60 -1.83
N SER A 22 25.03 -12.55 -2.56
CA SER A 22 25.57 -13.06 -3.80
C SER A 22 24.46 -13.38 -4.80
N TYR A 23 24.79 -13.38 -6.09
CA TYR A 23 23.83 -13.79 -7.13
C TYR A 23 23.27 -15.19 -6.84
N ARG A 24 24.12 -16.14 -6.46
CA ARG A 24 23.72 -17.52 -6.17
C ARG A 24 22.79 -17.60 -4.96
N GLY A 25 23.10 -16.88 -3.88
CA GLY A 25 22.28 -16.86 -2.67
C GLY A 25 20.87 -16.32 -2.97
N ILE A 26 20.78 -15.19 -3.66
CA ILE A 26 19.49 -14.57 -4.01
C ILE A 26 18.70 -15.45 -4.99
N ALA A 27 19.35 -15.99 -6.03
CA ALA A 27 18.68 -16.86 -7.01
C ALA A 27 18.14 -18.16 -6.37
N GLU A 28 18.90 -18.75 -5.44
CA GLU A 28 18.48 -19.94 -4.70
C GLU A 28 17.30 -19.63 -3.77
N ALA A 29 17.32 -18.51 -3.06
CA ALA A 29 16.22 -18.08 -2.21
C ALA A 29 14.93 -17.87 -3.01
N ILE A 30 15.00 -17.24 -4.17
CA ILE A 30 13.84 -17.06 -5.06
C ILE A 30 13.29 -18.41 -5.54
N ARG A 31 14.19 -19.35 -5.88
CA ARG A 31 13.80 -20.66 -6.41
C ARG A 31 13.20 -21.60 -5.35
N THR A 32 13.68 -21.53 -4.13
CA THR A 32 13.35 -22.50 -3.07
C THR A 32 12.48 -21.94 -1.96
N GLY A 33 12.40 -20.62 -1.81
CA GLY A 33 11.82 -19.94 -0.66
C GLY A 33 12.77 -19.87 0.55
N ASN A 34 13.85 -20.62 0.59
CA ASN A 34 14.78 -20.63 1.74
C ASN A 34 15.54 -19.31 1.82
N GLY A 35 15.35 -18.58 2.92
CA GLY A 35 15.94 -17.26 3.11
C GLY A 35 15.19 -16.13 2.41
N LEU A 36 14.05 -16.40 1.78
CA LEU A 36 13.09 -15.37 1.37
C LEU A 36 12.24 -15.00 2.58
N CYS A 37 12.39 -13.76 3.07
CA CYS A 37 11.77 -13.32 4.32
C CYS A 37 10.46 -12.56 4.12
N GLY A 38 10.10 -12.25 2.89
CA GLY A 38 8.88 -11.54 2.55
C GLY A 38 9.09 -10.34 1.64
N THR A 39 8.03 -9.54 1.48
CA THR A 39 8.04 -8.36 0.64
C THR A 39 7.51 -7.12 1.37
N ILE A 40 7.94 -5.95 0.92
CA ILE A 40 7.39 -4.65 1.28
C ILE A 40 6.72 -4.10 0.03
N GLU A 41 5.45 -3.74 0.13
CA GLU A 41 4.60 -3.37 -1.00
C GLU A 41 3.80 -2.11 -0.69
N PHE A 42 3.27 -1.45 -1.71
CA PHE A 42 2.25 -0.42 -1.51
C PHE A 42 0.86 -1.07 -1.34
N PHE A 43 -0.11 -0.29 -0.90
CA PHE A 43 -1.48 -0.78 -0.76
C PHE A 43 -2.17 -0.88 -2.13
N PRO A 44 -2.69 -2.04 -2.53
CA PRO A 44 -3.40 -2.21 -3.81
C PRO A 44 -4.57 -1.24 -3.98
N GLN A 45 -5.22 -0.84 -2.88
CA GLN A 45 -6.34 0.09 -2.83
C GLN A 45 -5.98 1.48 -3.37
N GLU A 46 -4.71 1.87 -3.34
CA GLU A 46 -4.20 3.12 -3.90
C GLU A 46 -4.33 3.15 -5.43
N GLY A 47 -4.27 1.99 -6.06
CA GLY A 47 -4.31 1.85 -7.51
C GLY A 47 -5.61 2.34 -8.12
N LYS A 48 -5.52 3.21 -9.13
CA LYS A 48 -6.65 3.88 -9.81
C LYS A 48 -7.61 2.95 -10.58
N TYR A 49 -7.34 1.66 -10.61
CA TYR A 49 -8.18 0.61 -11.18
C TYR A 49 -8.30 -0.57 -10.21
N HIS A 50 -8.30 -0.31 -8.91
CA HIS A 50 -8.43 -1.36 -7.90
C HIS A 50 -9.82 -1.97 -7.89
N LEU A 51 -10.86 -1.15 -7.69
CA LEU A 51 -12.26 -1.57 -7.75
C LEU A 51 -12.90 -1.29 -9.11
N ASP A 52 -14.08 -1.88 -9.30
CA ASP A 52 -14.92 -1.62 -10.46
C ASP A 52 -15.61 -0.27 -10.31
N GLY A 53 -15.98 0.36 -11.42
CA GLY A 53 -16.77 1.58 -11.30
C GLY A 53 -16.99 2.36 -12.57
N HIS A 54 -17.71 3.47 -12.40
CA HIS A 54 -17.96 4.46 -13.44
C HIS A 54 -17.79 5.86 -12.85
N ARG A 55 -16.58 6.40 -12.95
CA ARG A 55 -16.17 7.67 -12.34
C ARG A 55 -17.10 8.83 -12.65
N LYS A 56 -17.52 8.98 -13.90
CA LYS A 56 -18.42 10.07 -14.34
C LYS A 56 -19.76 10.10 -13.61
N CYS A 57 -20.18 8.97 -13.06
CA CYS A 57 -21.42 8.83 -12.30
C CYS A 57 -21.19 8.66 -10.78
N GLY A 58 -19.93 8.70 -10.32
CA GLY A 58 -19.57 8.48 -8.93
C GLY A 58 -19.88 7.06 -8.43
N VAL A 59 -19.91 6.07 -9.34
CA VAL A 59 -20.22 4.66 -8.99
C VAL A 59 -18.91 3.92 -8.79
N CYS A 60 -18.75 3.36 -7.59
CA CYS A 60 -17.64 2.48 -7.22
C CYS A 60 -18.25 1.19 -6.65
N PHE A 61 -17.87 0.05 -7.18
CA PHE A 61 -18.42 -1.25 -6.84
C PHE A 61 -17.32 -2.25 -6.45
N THR A 62 -17.62 -3.08 -5.46
CA THR A 62 -16.93 -4.35 -5.27
C THR A 62 -17.28 -5.32 -6.40
N PRO A 63 -16.49 -6.38 -6.63
CA PRO A 63 -16.82 -7.40 -7.63
C PRO A 63 -18.22 -8.01 -7.45
N ALA A 64 -18.64 -8.24 -6.20
CA ALA A 64 -19.97 -8.76 -5.88
C ALA A 64 -21.09 -7.79 -6.28
N GLU A 65 -20.93 -6.50 -6.01
CA GLU A 65 -21.88 -5.47 -6.42
C GLU A 65 -21.94 -5.33 -7.93
N THR A 66 -20.80 -5.41 -8.62
CA THR A 66 -20.77 -5.40 -10.09
C THR A 66 -21.58 -6.57 -10.67
N LYS A 67 -21.42 -7.77 -10.12
CA LYS A 67 -22.20 -8.96 -10.51
C LYS A 67 -23.70 -8.74 -10.26
N ALA A 68 -24.06 -8.21 -9.09
CA ALA A 68 -25.45 -7.93 -8.74
C ALA A 68 -26.13 -6.89 -9.68
N HIS A 69 -25.35 -5.94 -10.20
CA HIS A 69 -25.80 -4.92 -11.15
C HIS A 69 -25.62 -5.34 -12.64
N GLY A 70 -25.25 -6.60 -12.91
CA GLY A 70 -25.05 -7.09 -14.27
C GLY A 70 -23.95 -6.38 -15.06
N GLY A 71 -22.94 -5.83 -14.36
CA GLY A 71 -21.80 -5.15 -14.97
C GLY A 71 -22.11 -3.75 -15.51
N VAL A 72 -23.25 -3.16 -15.17
CA VAL A 72 -23.68 -1.86 -15.69
C VAL A 72 -23.86 -0.82 -14.58
N CYS A 73 -23.55 0.42 -14.92
CA CYS A 73 -23.76 1.57 -14.05
C CYS A 73 -25.26 1.85 -13.87
N PRO A 74 -25.80 1.86 -12.64
CA PRO A 74 -27.21 2.08 -12.38
C PRO A 74 -27.69 3.50 -12.71
N VAL A 75 -26.76 4.45 -12.85
CA VAL A 75 -27.07 5.86 -13.14
C VAL A 75 -27.25 6.08 -14.64
N CYS A 76 -26.41 5.49 -15.50
CA CYS A 76 -26.42 5.77 -16.92
C CYS A 76 -26.55 4.54 -17.83
N GLY A 77 -26.60 3.33 -17.27
CA GLY A 77 -26.77 2.08 -18.03
C GLY A 77 -25.52 1.63 -18.83
N ARG A 78 -24.41 2.35 -18.76
CA ARG A 78 -23.16 1.95 -19.45
C ARG A 78 -22.44 0.89 -18.64
N ALA A 79 -21.63 0.07 -19.32
CA ALA A 79 -20.74 -0.85 -18.66
C ALA A 79 -19.80 -0.11 -17.69
N VAL A 80 -19.55 -0.72 -16.52
CA VAL A 80 -18.54 -0.22 -15.58
C VAL A 80 -17.14 -0.61 -16.05
N THR A 81 -16.14 0.18 -15.67
CA THR A 81 -14.75 -0.22 -15.83
C THR A 81 -14.43 -1.28 -14.78
N VAL A 82 -13.96 -2.44 -15.23
CA VAL A 82 -13.60 -3.57 -14.35
C VAL A 82 -12.22 -3.34 -13.75
N GLY A 83 -12.12 -3.49 -12.43
CA GLY A 83 -10.88 -3.31 -11.68
C GLY A 83 -10.11 -4.61 -11.46
N VAL A 84 -8.92 -4.49 -10.87
CA VAL A 84 -8.03 -5.62 -10.57
C VAL A 84 -8.66 -6.57 -9.55
N ALA A 85 -9.35 -6.04 -8.54
CA ALA A 85 -10.02 -6.84 -7.51
C ALA A 85 -11.07 -7.80 -8.11
N HIS A 86 -11.76 -7.38 -9.18
CA HIS A 86 -12.71 -8.23 -9.89
C HIS A 86 -12.02 -9.46 -10.51
N ARG A 87 -10.87 -9.22 -11.16
CA ARG A 87 -10.11 -10.30 -11.76
C ARG A 87 -9.53 -11.26 -10.71
N ILE A 88 -9.11 -10.74 -9.57
CA ILE A 88 -8.66 -11.56 -8.44
C ILE A 88 -9.82 -12.43 -7.95
N GLU A 89 -10.99 -11.86 -7.74
CA GLU A 89 -12.20 -12.59 -7.32
C GLU A 89 -12.61 -13.70 -8.31
N GLU A 90 -12.50 -13.44 -9.63
CA GLU A 90 -12.76 -14.45 -10.65
C GLU A 90 -11.79 -15.60 -10.64
N MET A 91 -10.54 -15.34 -10.26
CA MET A 91 -9.45 -16.35 -10.26
C MET A 91 -9.31 -17.05 -8.91
N ALA A 92 -9.92 -16.51 -7.85
CA ALA A 92 -9.81 -17.06 -6.51
C ALA A 92 -10.43 -18.45 -6.42
N ASP A 93 -9.67 -19.40 -5.88
CA ASP A 93 -10.10 -20.77 -5.58
C ASP A 93 -10.49 -20.95 -4.10
N ARG A 94 -10.36 -19.90 -3.30
CA ARG A 94 -10.61 -19.89 -1.86
C ARG A 94 -10.95 -18.46 -1.37
N SER A 95 -11.55 -18.37 -0.20
CA SER A 95 -11.84 -17.07 0.44
C SER A 95 -10.57 -16.37 0.95
N GLU A 96 -10.69 -15.08 1.23
CA GLU A 96 -9.60 -14.29 1.82
C GLU A 96 -9.22 -14.80 3.23
N GLU A 97 -10.21 -15.25 4.03
CA GLU A 97 -10.01 -15.83 5.36
C GLU A 97 -9.24 -17.16 5.27
N GLU A 98 -9.61 -18.02 4.36
CA GLU A 98 -8.89 -19.28 4.11
C GLU A 98 -7.47 -19.00 3.62
N ALA A 99 -7.33 -18.02 2.72
CA ALA A 99 -6.03 -17.60 2.24
C ALA A 99 -5.14 -17.02 3.36
N LYS A 100 -5.68 -16.23 4.30
CA LYS A 100 -4.94 -15.69 5.45
C LYS A 100 -4.47 -16.77 6.42
N SER A 101 -5.23 -17.85 6.55
CA SER A 101 -4.92 -18.97 7.44
C SER A 101 -4.01 -20.04 6.80
N ALA A 102 -3.76 -19.96 5.50
CA ALA A 102 -2.95 -20.95 4.78
C ALA A 102 -1.49 -20.95 5.27
N ALA A 103 -0.95 -22.14 5.57
CA ALA A 103 0.46 -22.31 5.89
C ALA A 103 1.36 -22.08 4.65
N GLY A 104 2.61 -21.68 4.88
CA GLY A 104 3.62 -21.53 3.81
C GLY A 104 3.55 -20.24 3.02
N LYS A 105 2.89 -19.21 3.54
CA LYS A 105 2.91 -17.87 2.97
C LYS A 105 4.19 -17.13 3.34
N GLU A 106 4.83 -16.58 2.34
CA GLU A 106 5.83 -15.54 2.59
C GLU A 106 5.12 -14.29 3.14
N PRO A 107 5.59 -13.72 4.26
CA PRO A 107 4.98 -12.53 4.82
C PRO A 107 5.11 -11.34 3.86
N PHE A 108 4.09 -10.52 3.82
CA PHE A 108 4.17 -9.22 3.14
C PHE A 108 3.75 -8.10 4.09
N GLU A 109 4.27 -6.92 3.86
CA GLU A 109 4.00 -5.72 4.63
C GLU A 109 3.64 -4.59 3.65
N SER A 110 2.48 -3.98 3.81
CA SER A 110 2.10 -2.83 2.99
C SER A 110 2.46 -1.54 3.70
N LEU A 111 3.16 -0.65 3.01
CA LEU A 111 3.60 0.64 3.53
C LEU A 111 3.09 1.80 2.67
N ILE A 112 2.88 2.93 3.34
CA ILE A 112 2.64 4.23 2.74
C ILE A 112 3.94 5.02 2.82
N PRO A 113 4.37 5.73 1.76
CA PRO A 113 5.56 6.56 1.82
C PRO A 113 5.53 7.56 2.96
N LEU A 114 6.64 7.72 3.68
CA LEU A 114 6.73 8.61 4.85
C LEU A 114 6.32 10.06 4.53
N LYS A 115 6.59 10.55 3.32
CA LYS A 115 6.12 11.87 2.87
C LYS A 115 4.61 11.98 2.85
N GLU A 116 3.92 10.92 2.47
CA GLU A 116 2.45 10.87 2.45
C GLU A 116 1.89 10.80 3.87
N VAL A 117 2.50 10.00 4.73
CA VAL A 117 2.16 9.94 6.16
C VAL A 117 2.29 11.32 6.80
N ILE A 118 3.40 12.03 6.56
CA ILE A 118 3.63 13.39 7.08
C ILE A 118 2.59 14.37 6.54
N ALA A 119 2.33 14.31 5.24
CA ALA A 119 1.38 15.20 4.57
C ALA A 119 -0.04 15.03 5.14
N MET A 120 -0.48 13.79 5.27
CA MET A 120 -1.81 13.45 5.83
C MET A 120 -1.93 13.87 7.29
N ALA A 121 -0.94 13.51 8.11
CA ALA A 121 -0.96 13.83 9.54
C ALA A 121 -1.02 15.33 9.82
N ASN A 122 -0.50 16.17 8.91
CA ASN A 122 -0.36 17.61 9.13
C ASN A 122 -1.22 18.47 8.19
N GLY A 123 -2.03 17.87 7.32
CA GLY A 123 -2.81 18.62 6.32
C GLY A 123 -1.94 19.35 5.28
N PHE A 124 -0.79 18.79 4.93
CA PHE A 124 0.12 19.40 3.95
C PHE A 124 -0.08 18.77 2.55
N ALA A 125 0.35 19.49 1.52
CA ALA A 125 0.48 18.89 0.19
C ALA A 125 1.69 17.93 0.17
N VAL A 126 1.52 16.70 -0.35
CA VAL A 126 2.57 15.67 -0.41
C VAL A 126 3.85 16.19 -1.08
N LYS A 127 3.71 16.90 -2.21
CA LYS A 127 4.83 17.55 -2.94
C LYS A 127 5.19 18.94 -2.43
N GLY A 128 4.71 19.31 -1.24
CA GLY A 128 4.91 20.63 -0.67
C GLY A 128 6.29 20.80 -0.01
N LYS A 129 6.82 22.02 0.00
CA LYS A 129 8.10 22.35 0.66
C LYS A 129 8.08 22.06 2.17
N ARG A 130 6.90 22.15 2.82
CA ARG A 130 6.75 21.82 4.24
C ARG A 130 6.94 20.32 4.47
N THR A 131 6.29 19.49 3.67
CA THR A 131 6.44 18.03 3.72
C THR A 131 7.88 17.61 3.48
N GLU A 132 8.53 18.18 2.46
CA GLU A 132 9.93 17.90 2.17
C GLU A 132 10.85 18.24 3.33
N ARG A 133 10.67 19.41 3.95
CA ARG A 133 11.47 19.84 5.11
C ARG A 133 11.28 18.89 6.30
N GLU A 134 10.03 18.53 6.62
CA GLU A 134 9.74 17.62 7.73
C GLU A 134 10.29 16.20 7.44
N TYR A 135 10.14 15.73 6.23
CA TYR A 135 10.69 14.45 5.81
C TYR A 135 12.21 14.40 6.01
N MET A 136 12.94 15.39 5.48
CA MET A 136 14.40 15.45 5.65
C MET A 136 14.81 15.58 7.13
N ARG A 137 14.05 16.35 7.92
CA ARG A 137 14.29 16.47 9.36
C ARG A 137 14.14 15.13 10.07
N LEU A 138 13.11 14.35 9.75
CA LEU A 138 12.90 13.03 10.34
C LEU A 138 13.97 12.04 9.94
N LEU A 139 14.41 12.02 8.69
CA LEU A 139 15.51 11.16 8.25
C LEU A 139 16.81 11.44 9.00
N VAL A 140 17.11 12.70 9.28
CA VAL A 140 18.30 13.11 10.06
C VAL A 140 18.19 12.67 11.53
N GLN A 141 17.01 12.78 12.12
CA GLN A 141 16.81 12.55 13.56
C GLN A 141 16.49 11.08 13.90
N LEU A 142 15.80 10.37 13.03
CA LEU A 142 15.29 9.02 13.29
C LEU A 142 15.92 7.94 12.39
N GLY A 143 16.57 8.32 11.29
CA GLY A 143 17.18 7.38 10.35
C GLY A 143 16.36 7.16 9.08
N PRO A 144 16.71 6.11 8.31
CA PRO A 144 16.09 5.81 7.03
C PRO A 144 14.59 5.60 7.11
N GLU A 145 13.88 5.89 6.03
CA GLU A 145 12.41 5.82 5.92
C GLU A 145 11.83 4.50 6.41
N PHE A 146 12.39 3.35 5.98
CA PHE A 146 11.91 2.04 6.43
C PHE A 146 12.10 1.80 7.93
N GLU A 147 13.17 2.33 8.53
CA GLU A 147 13.34 2.24 9.98
C GLU A 147 12.24 3.04 10.69
N VAL A 148 11.97 4.26 10.21
CA VAL A 148 10.90 5.12 10.77
C VAL A 148 9.53 4.46 10.62
N LEU A 149 9.20 3.93 9.45
CA LEU A 149 7.89 3.33 9.21
C LEU A 149 7.72 1.98 9.92
N ARG A 150 8.78 1.21 10.12
CA ARG A 150 8.69 -0.19 10.54
C ARG A 150 9.16 -0.45 11.98
N LYS A 151 10.22 0.22 12.44
CA LYS A 151 10.94 -0.21 13.66
C LYS A 151 10.99 0.85 14.77
N ILE A 152 11.18 2.12 14.43
CA ILE A 152 11.32 3.19 15.44
C ILE A 152 10.09 3.19 16.36
N PRO A 153 10.25 3.25 17.71
CA PRO A 153 9.13 3.32 18.63
C PRO A 153 8.19 4.48 18.32
N VAL A 154 6.88 4.23 18.37
CA VAL A 154 5.84 5.22 18.04
C VAL A 154 5.99 6.47 18.92
N GLU A 155 6.33 6.28 20.21
CA GLU A 155 6.54 7.37 21.15
C GLU A 155 7.71 8.28 20.74
N GLN A 156 8.75 7.71 20.13
CA GLN A 156 9.88 8.48 19.60
C GLN A 156 9.47 9.26 18.36
N ILE A 157 8.66 8.64 17.48
CA ILE A 157 8.10 9.31 16.31
C ILE A 157 7.19 10.47 16.76
N SER A 158 6.29 10.23 17.72
CA SER A 158 5.38 11.25 18.26
C SER A 158 6.14 12.45 18.84
N ARG A 159 7.19 12.20 19.61
CA ARG A 159 8.03 13.29 20.18
C ARG A 159 8.73 14.10 19.10
N THR A 160 9.11 13.46 18.01
CA THR A 160 9.90 14.08 16.95
C THR A 160 9.02 14.72 15.87
N ALA A 161 7.97 14.03 15.42
CA ALA A 161 7.13 14.41 14.28
C ALA A 161 5.71 14.89 14.68
N GLY A 162 5.39 14.85 15.97
CA GLY A 162 4.05 15.14 16.49
C GLY A 162 3.16 13.92 16.63
N GLU A 163 2.21 13.98 17.57
CA GLU A 163 1.30 12.90 17.93
C GLU A 163 0.52 12.35 16.74
N GLN A 164 0.07 13.21 15.83
CA GLN A 164 -0.71 12.79 14.65
C GLN A 164 0.11 11.90 13.71
N THR A 165 1.37 12.24 13.49
CA THR A 165 2.28 11.42 12.66
C THR A 165 2.56 10.08 13.32
N GLY A 166 2.84 10.07 14.63
CA GLY A 166 3.04 8.83 15.40
C GLY A 166 1.80 7.94 15.39
N CYS A 167 0.62 8.51 15.62
CA CYS A 167 -0.63 7.79 15.58
C CYS A 167 -0.90 7.15 14.20
N LEU A 168 -0.61 7.87 13.12
CA LEU A 168 -0.82 7.34 11.76
C LEU A 168 0.16 6.21 11.43
N VAL A 169 1.43 6.32 11.87
CA VAL A 169 2.40 5.21 11.76
C VAL A 169 1.95 4.00 12.57
N ASP A 170 1.40 4.20 13.76
CA ASP A 170 0.85 3.10 14.58
C ASP A 170 -0.33 2.41 13.90
N LYS A 171 -1.28 3.19 13.35
CA LYS A 171 -2.40 2.66 12.57
C LYS A 171 -1.91 1.85 11.35
N LEU A 172 -0.90 2.36 10.64
CA LEU A 172 -0.28 1.71 9.49
C LEU A 172 0.30 0.34 9.89
N ARG A 173 1.14 0.30 10.91
CA ARG A 173 1.77 -0.94 11.42
C ARG A 173 0.76 -1.97 11.91
N LYS A 174 -0.38 -1.53 12.42
CA LYS A 174 -1.48 -2.38 12.90
C LYS A 174 -2.47 -2.78 11.80
N GLY A 175 -2.24 -2.37 10.55
CA GLY A 175 -3.17 -2.62 9.44
C GLY A 175 -4.54 -1.96 9.63
N LYS A 176 -4.62 -0.87 10.39
CA LYS A 176 -5.86 -0.15 10.72
C LYS A 176 -6.11 1.07 9.85
N ILE A 177 -5.49 1.12 8.68
CA ILE A 177 -5.72 2.17 7.69
C ILE A 177 -7.01 1.84 6.92
N LYS A 178 -7.89 2.82 6.83
CA LYS A 178 -9.09 2.73 5.98
C LYS A 178 -8.81 3.38 4.64
N TRP A 179 -9.29 2.74 3.57
CA TRP A 179 -9.11 3.19 2.21
C TRP A 179 -10.44 3.53 1.56
N ASN A 180 -10.48 4.65 0.88
CA ASN A 180 -11.39 4.88 -0.22
C ASN A 180 -10.68 4.39 -1.47
N SER A 181 -10.97 3.16 -1.89
CA SER A 181 -10.23 2.48 -2.95
C SER A 181 -10.35 3.18 -4.29
N GLY A 182 -9.28 3.15 -5.09
CA GLY A 182 -9.30 3.72 -6.43
C GLY A 182 -10.15 2.91 -7.41
N PHE A 183 -10.75 3.59 -8.38
CA PHE A 183 -11.60 3.00 -9.40
C PHE A 183 -11.66 3.89 -10.65
N ASP A 184 -11.86 3.31 -11.81
CA ASP A 184 -12.09 3.97 -13.10
C ASP A 184 -11.19 5.20 -13.38
N GLY A 185 -9.90 5.07 -13.05
CA GLY A 185 -8.90 6.11 -13.28
C GLY A 185 -8.71 7.11 -12.13
N GLU A 186 -9.44 7.00 -11.04
CA GLU A 186 -9.21 7.74 -9.79
C GLU A 186 -8.32 6.95 -8.84
N TYR A 187 -7.31 7.60 -8.28
CA TYR A 187 -6.46 6.98 -7.25
C TYR A 187 -7.24 6.82 -5.95
N GLY A 188 -6.93 5.75 -5.24
CA GLY A 188 -7.42 5.58 -3.89
C GLY A 188 -6.86 6.62 -2.93
N THR A 189 -7.60 6.90 -1.88
CA THR A 189 -7.23 7.83 -0.81
C THR A 189 -7.42 7.19 0.54
N ILE A 190 -6.64 7.65 1.50
CA ILE A 190 -6.74 7.19 2.88
C ILE A 190 -7.76 8.04 3.62
N ASP A 191 -8.58 7.36 4.40
CA ASP A 191 -9.46 7.99 5.40
C ASP A 191 -8.66 8.04 6.73
N PRO A 192 -8.20 9.22 7.16
CA PRO A 192 -7.27 9.38 8.30
C PRO A 192 -7.83 9.03 9.67
#